data_704386fab9ef45a2932e2afaa1c162a0
#
_entry.id   704386fab9ef45a2932e2afaa1c162a0
#
_cell.length_a   1.000
_cell.length_b   1.000
_cell.length_c   1.000
_cell.angle_alpha   90.00
_cell.angle_beta   90.00
_cell.angle_gamma   90.00
#
_symmetry.space_group_name_H-M   'P 1'
#
loop_
_entity.id
_entity.type
_entity.pdbx_description
1 polymer ?
#
loop_
_entity_poly.entity_id
_entity_poly.type
_entity_poly.pdbx_seq_one_letter_code
_entity_poly.pdbx_strand_id
1 'polypeptide(L)'
;MIRVALYLILVGAIAYGVAFFADRPGDVVITWQGLRIETSLLVVSSALVAAFVVLILILGFIRAIARSPVALSHLLRNRRGARAYEAISNGLIAVGAGDIAAARKFTAEVGRLAPGEPLALLLSAQSAQLTGDREAAERAFRAMAGRPDTKALGLHGLFIEARRRNDAAGARAYAEEAARTAPSLGWAGTAVLEARCRDGDWAGALSLLEQNMRRLDKARYRRQRAVLLTARALAAEDTDRDTAKDFAFEADKLAPDLVPAAALAGRFFAEGGRLRKASRVIDTAWRANPHPELAQAYAELRSGESARERLRRLTGLADKVPGHIEGALAVARAALDAREFVKARTALAPYLDRPTKRVCLLMAALERAERNDEGRAREWMARAVNAAPDPQWTADGYVSDRWLPISPVSGRIDAFEWRVPLSGMIAAPIIESEMPKPVESTAIQSAAIEGTPAPRQDDNAAAGTPRRRRASAPVKPEPVIPLVHAPDDPGPAAIEDDSPAMRQESTGWGKIFE
;
A
#
# COMPACT_ATOMS: atom_id res chain seq x y z
N MET A 1 52.99 -31.13 -3.11
CA MET A 1 54.48 -31.14 -3.20
C MET A 1 55.07 -31.95 -2.04
N ILE A 2 54.91 -31.56 -0.78
CA ILE A 2 55.48 -32.27 0.40
C ILE A 2 55.11 -33.74 0.49
N ARG A 3 53.89 -34.13 0.18
CA ARG A 3 53.40 -35.53 0.22
C ARG A 3 54.07 -36.42 -0.87
N VAL A 4 54.32 -35.84 -2.04
CA VAL A 4 54.99 -36.54 -3.14
C VAL A 4 56.47 -36.71 -2.83
N ALA A 5 57.10 -35.69 -2.27
CA ALA A 5 58.51 -35.78 -1.81
C ALA A 5 58.68 -36.81 -0.70
N LEU A 6 57.76 -36.86 0.27
CA LEU A 6 57.76 -37.84 1.36
C LEU A 6 57.56 -39.27 0.86
N TYR A 7 56.68 -39.42 -0.15
CA TYR A 7 56.45 -40.73 -0.83
C TYR A 7 57.71 -41.19 -1.57
N LEU A 8 58.38 -40.28 -2.33
CA LEU A 8 59.63 -40.61 -3.04
C LEU A 8 60.74 -40.96 -2.09
N ILE A 9 60.88 -40.27 -0.96
CA ILE A 9 61.87 -40.57 0.09
C ILE A 9 61.59 -41.95 0.69
N LEU A 10 60.30 -42.28 0.94
CA LEU A 10 59.91 -43.57 1.49
C LEU A 10 60.19 -44.71 0.51
N VAL A 11 59.88 -44.52 -0.77
CA VAL A 11 60.17 -45.51 -1.82
C VAL A 11 61.67 -45.69 -1.99
N GLY A 12 62.45 -44.59 -1.98
CA GLY A 12 63.92 -44.62 -2.03
C GLY A 12 64.53 -45.33 -0.81
N ALA A 13 64.03 -45.10 0.39
CA ALA A 13 64.48 -45.76 1.61
C ALA A 13 64.17 -47.27 1.60
N ILE A 14 63.01 -47.69 1.08
CA ILE A 14 62.62 -49.10 0.91
C ILE A 14 63.51 -49.77 -0.13
N ALA A 15 63.75 -49.13 -1.28
CA ALA A 15 64.62 -49.64 -2.32
C ALA A 15 66.09 -49.83 -1.84
N TYR A 16 66.60 -48.81 -1.11
CA TYR A 16 67.91 -48.87 -0.50
C TYR A 16 68.02 -49.99 0.56
N GLY A 17 66.98 -50.15 1.39
CA GLY A 17 66.92 -51.23 2.38
C GLY A 17 66.94 -52.60 1.78
N VAL A 18 66.16 -52.84 0.69
CA VAL A 18 66.12 -54.09 -0.04
C VAL A 18 67.50 -54.41 -0.69
N ALA A 19 68.16 -53.45 -1.34
CA ALA A 19 69.51 -53.60 -1.90
C ALA A 19 70.54 -53.93 -0.83
N PHE A 20 70.50 -53.20 0.33
CA PHE A 20 71.41 -53.44 1.44
C PHE A 20 71.29 -54.86 2.05
N PHE A 21 70.10 -55.42 2.11
CA PHE A 21 69.89 -56.80 2.59
C PHE A 21 70.14 -57.86 1.51
N ALA A 22 70.07 -57.49 0.24
CA ALA A 22 70.42 -58.42 -0.88
C ALA A 22 71.90 -58.71 -0.94
N ASP A 23 72.77 -57.73 -0.58
CA ASP A 23 74.21 -57.89 -0.63
C ASP A 23 74.82 -58.64 0.58
N ARG A 24 74.02 -59.01 1.57
CA ARG A 24 74.45 -59.68 2.80
C ARG A 24 73.70 -60.97 3.01
N PRO A 25 74.23 -62.16 2.53
CA PRO A 25 73.61 -63.48 2.73
C PRO A 25 73.65 -63.82 4.23
N GLY A 26 72.51 -63.85 4.87
CA GLY A 26 72.30 -64.30 6.26
C GLY A 26 71.06 -65.17 6.33
N ASP A 27 71.23 -66.37 6.97
CA ASP A 27 70.16 -67.32 7.17
C ASP A 27 69.51 -67.04 8.54
N VAL A 28 68.15 -66.81 8.51
CA VAL A 28 67.33 -66.65 9.71
C VAL A 28 66.61 -67.95 9.99
N VAL A 29 66.93 -68.56 11.15
CA VAL A 29 66.24 -69.74 11.63
C VAL A 29 65.20 -69.36 12.68
N ILE A 30 63.92 -69.52 12.31
CA ILE A 30 62.79 -69.25 13.24
C ILE A 30 62.31 -70.60 13.77
N THR A 31 62.46 -70.88 15.04
CA THR A 31 61.90 -72.04 15.73
C THR A 31 60.67 -71.66 16.51
N TRP A 32 59.53 -72.18 16.06
CA TRP A 32 58.24 -71.99 16.76
C TRP A 32 57.51 -73.32 16.91
N GLN A 33 57.27 -73.71 18.16
CA GLN A 33 56.55 -74.98 18.49
C GLN A 33 57.07 -76.23 17.85
N GLY A 34 58.43 -76.37 17.70
CA GLY A 34 59.04 -77.55 17.12
C GLY A 34 59.20 -77.56 15.60
N LEU A 35 58.66 -76.60 14.89
CA LEU A 35 58.90 -76.35 13.47
C LEU A 35 60.10 -75.43 13.28
N ARG A 36 61.10 -75.91 12.56
CA ARG A 36 62.31 -75.12 12.20
C ARG A 36 62.15 -74.62 10.74
N ILE A 37 61.91 -73.31 10.58
CA ILE A 37 61.80 -72.66 9.30
C ILE A 37 63.10 -71.94 9.01
N GLU A 38 63.88 -72.47 8.05
CA GLU A 38 65.11 -71.84 7.58
C GLU A 38 64.76 -70.99 6.33
N THR A 39 64.92 -69.70 6.47
CA THR A 39 64.64 -68.76 5.39
C THR A 39 65.77 -67.70 5.30
N SER A 40 65.99 -67.13 4.12
CA SER A 40 66.97 -66.07 3.92
C SER A 40 66.49 -64.77 4.51
N LEU A 41 67.37 -63.96 5.07
CA LEU A 41 67.09 -62.64 5.60
C LEU A 41 66.29 -61.78 4.63
N LEU A 42 66.49 -61.96 3.34
CA LEU A 42 65.81 -61.24 2.28
C LEU A 42 64.32 -61.63 2.21
N VAL A 43 63.94 -62.85 2.41
CA VAL A 43 62.53 -63.31 2.41
C VAL A 43 61.81 -62.76 3.64
N VAL A 44 62.42 -62.78 4.83
CA VAL A 44 61.81 -62.25 6.04
C VAL A 44 61.62 -60.76 5.95
N SER A 45 62.63 -60.05 5.45
CA SER A 45 62.51 -58.57 5.30
C SER A 45 61.49 -58.17 4.24
N SER A 46 61.39 -58.89 3.13
CA SER A 46 60.38 -58.65 2.10
C SER A 46 58.96 -58.93 2.61
N ALA A 47 58.76 -60.02 3.40
CA ALA A 47 57.49 -60.31 4.05
C ALA A 47 57.09 -59.26 5.05
N LEU A 48 58.07 -58.74 5.82
CA LEU A 48 57.79 -57.64 6.80
C LEU A 48 57.39 -56.34 6.09
N VAL A 49 58.09 -56.01 4.98
CA VAL A 49 57.70 -54.81 4.17
C VAL A 49 56.34 -55.02 3.52
N ALA A 50 56.04 -56.22 2.98
CA ALA A 50 54.71 -56.47 2.44
C ALA A 50 53.61 -56.38 3.48
N ALA A 51 53.83 -56.90 4.70
CA ALA A 51 52.89 -56.80 5.80
C ALA A 51 52.65 -55.35 6.22
N PHE A 52 53.73 -54.53 6.24
CA PHE A 52 53.63 -53.10 6.56
C PHE A 52 52.90 -52.31 5.50
N VAL A 53 53.10 -52.60 4.21
CA VAL A 53 52.35 -51.99 3.11
C VAL A 53 50.88 -52.37 3.20
N VAL A 54 50.54 -53.65 3.45
CA VAL A 54 49.17 -54.08 3.65
C VAL A 54 48.52 -53.39 4.85
N LEU A 55 49.25 -53.21 5.95
CA LEU A 55 48.75 -52.49 7.11
C LEU A 55 48.46 -51.01 6.78
N ILE A 56 49.34 -50.33 6.04
CA ILE A 56 49.09 -48.94 5.59
C ILE A 56 47.88 -48.86 4.70
N LEU A 57 47.69 -49.80 3.76
CA LEU A 57 46.52 -49.88 2.89
C LEU A 57 45.24 -50.11 3.69
N ILE A 58 45.25 -51.01 4.68
CA ILE A 58 44.11 -51.26 5.55
C ILE A 58 43.78 -49.99 6.37
N LEU A 59 44.76 -49.35 6.98
CA LEU A 59 44.56 -48.11 7.74
C LEU A 59 44.06 -46.97 6.83
N GLY A 60 44.63 -46.86 5.62
CA GLY A 60 44.17 -45.94 4.59
C GLY A 60 42.70 -46.15 4.21
N PHE A 61 42.34 -47.43 3.99
CA PHE A 61 40.96 -47.82 3.66
C PHE A 61 39.98 -47.58 4.81
N ILE A 62 40.33 -47.95 6.03
CA ILE A 62 39.52 -47.64 7.23
C ILE A 62 39.33 -46.13 7.37
N ARG A 63 40.39 -45.33 7.17
CA ARG A 63 40.32 -43.87 7.22
C ARG A 63 39.48 -43.30 6.07
N ALA A 64 39.50 -43.87 4.88
CA ALA A 64 38.65 -43.48 3.75
C ALA A 64 37.19 -43.78 4.04
N ILE A 65 36.86 -44.95 4.60
CA ILE A 65 35.50 -45.32 5.05
C ILE A 65 35.02 -44.39 6.17
N ALA A 66 35.85 -44.11 7.19
CA ALA A 66 35.50 -43.24 8.30
C ALA A 66 35.22 -41.78 7.86
N ARG A 67 35.83 -41.31 6.76
CA ARG A 67 35.60 -39.98 6.17
C ARG A 67 34.48 -39.94 5.12
N SER A 68 34.08 -41.08 4.60
CA SER A 68 33.04 -41.25 3.57
C SER A 68 31.67 -40.68 4.01
N PRO A 69 31.17 -40.90 5.24
CA PRO A 69 29.87 -40.40 5.65
C PRO A 69 29.78 -38.86 5.63
N VAL A 70 30.89 -38.17 5.92
CA VAL A 70 30.94 -36.68 5.87
C VAL A 70 30.87 -36.18 4.42
N ALA A 71 31.62 -36.80 3.50
CA ALA A 71 31.58 -36.45 2.07
C ALA A 71 30.21 -36.76 1.44
N LEU A 72 29.62 -37.93 1.80
CA LEU A 72 28.30 -38.32 1.34
C LEU A 72 27.18 -37.39 1.89
N SER A 73 27.28 -36.99 3.15
CA SER A 73 26.34 -36.07 3.74
C SER A 73 26.41 -34.67 3.08
N HIS A 74 27.59 -34.19 2.73
CA HIS A 74 27.76 -32.94 1.96
C HIS A 74 27.17 -33.06 0.53
N LEU A 75 27.40 -34.16 -0.17
CA LEU A 75 26.81 -34.39 -1.49
C LEU A 75 25.28 -34.49 -1.45
N LEU A 76 24.73 -35.18 -0.46
CA LEU A 76 23.27 -35.27 -0.26
C LEU A 76 22.66 -33.93 0.14
N ARG A 77 23.34 -33.15 1.00
CA ARG A 77 22.90 -31.82 1.40
C ARG A 77 22.91 -30.85 0.22
N ASN A 78 23.97 -30.86 -0.61
CA ASN A 78 24.05 -30.05 -1.81
C ASN A 78 22.97 -30.41 -2.84
N ARG A 79 22.69 -31.70 -3.05
CA ARG A 79 21.60 -32.13 -3.94
C ARG A 79 20.23 -31.74 -3.42
N ARG A 80 19.99 -31.81 -2.09
CA ARG A 80 18.75 -31.32 -1.47
C ARG A 80 18.60 -29.80 -1.63
N GLY A 81 19.68 -29.06 -1.42
CA GLY A 81 19.68 -27.59 -1.61
C GLY A 81 19.37 -27.18 -3.05
N ALA A 82 20.00 -27.83 -4.03
CA ALA A 82 19.73 -27.56 -5.44
C ALA A 82 18.27 -27.85 -5.83
N ARG A 83 17.70 -28.98 -5.38
CA ARG A 83 16.29 -29.32 -5.62
C ARG A 83 15.34 -28.35 -4.91
N ALA A 84 15.69 -27.92 -3.68
CA ALA A 84 14.88 -26.92 -2.96
C ALA A 84 14.86 -25.59 -3.71
N TYR A 85 16.00 -25.14 -4.23
CA TYR A 85 16.08 -23.90 -5.01
C TYR A 85 15.28 -23.98 -6.32
N GLU A 86 15.38 -25.10 -7.04
CA GLU A 86 14.59 -25.35 -8.26
C GLU A 86 13.09 -25.37 -7.95
N ALA A 87 12.68 -26.04 -6.87
CA ALA A 87 11.28 -26.06 -6.45
C ALA A 87 10.77 -24.67 -6.01
N ILE A 88 11.62 -23.85 -5.34
CA ILE A 88 11.29 -22.46 -5.00
C ILE A 88 11.09 -21.63 -6.27
N SER A 89 12.02 -21.73 -7.21
CA SER A 89 11.94 -20.98 -8.48
C SER A 89 10.69 -21.34 -9.27
N ASN A 90 10.42 -22.63 -9.47
CA ASN A 90 9.22 -23.10 -10.17
C ASN A 90 7.94 -22.72 -9.41
N GLY A 91 7.97 -22.74 -8.09
CA GLY A 91 6.86 -22.33 -7.24
C GLY A 91 6.54 -20.85 -7.37
N LEU A 92 7.56 -19.98 -7.36
CA LEU A 92 7.38 -18.53 -7.55
C LEU A 92 6.87 -18.19 -8.96
N ILE A 93 7.36 -18.90 -9.98
CA ILE A 93 6.84 -18.77 -11.35
C ILE A 93 5.37 -19.19 -11.40
N ALA A 94 5.00 -20.32 -10.77
CA ALA A 94 3.61 -20.78 -10.70
C ALA A 94 2.69 -19.78 -10.00
N VAL A 95 3.16 -19.16 -8.90
CA VAL A 95 2.43 -18.08 -8.21
C VAL A 95 2.24 -16.88 -9.13
N GLY A 96 3.29 -16.42 -9.83
CA GLY A 96 3.22 -15.31 -10.78
C GLY A 96 2.30 -15.60 -11.98
N ALA A 97 2.24 -16.85 -12.43
CA ALA A 97 1.32 -17.32 -13.47
C ALA A 97 -0.13 -17.53 -12.98
N GLY A 98 -0.38 -17.50 -11.68
CA GLY A 98 -1.70 -17.79 -11.11
C GLY A 98 -2.06 -19.29 -11.10
N ASP A 99 -1.09 -20.21 -11.32
CA ASP A 99 -1.32 -21.65 -11.28
C ASP A 99 -1.36 -22.15 -9.83
N ILE A 100 -2.57 -22.25 -9.30
CA ILE A 100 -2.83 -22.70 -7.93
C ILE A 100 -2.32 -24.13 -7.69
N ALA A 101 -2.49 -25.04 -8.66
CA ALA A 101 -2.13 -26.43 -8.49
C ALA A 101 -0.60 -26.62 -8.43
N ALA A 102 0.12 -25.99 -9.34
CA ALA A 102 1.58 -26.01 -9.35
C ALA A 102 2.16 -25.29 -8.12
N ALA A 103 1.62 -24.12 -7.74
CA ALA A 103 2.05 -23.38 -6.56
C ALA A 103 1.93 -24.21 -5.28
N ARG A 104 0.81 -24.90 -5.06
CA ARG A 104 0.61 -25.81 -3.92
C ARG A 104 1.59 -26.98 -3.94
N LYS A 105 1.79 -27.61 -5.10
CA LYS A 105 2.72 -28.74 -5.27
C LYS A 105 4.14 -28.33 -4.85
N PHE A 106 4.65 -27.25 -5.44
CA PHE A 106 6.01 -26.79 -5.15
C PHE A 106 6.16 -26.26 -3.71
N THR A 107 5.14 -25.60 -3.16
CA THR A 107 5.14 -25.19 -1.74
C THR A 107 5.26 -26.39 -0.81
N ALA A 108 4.51 -27.46 -1.04
CA ALA A 108 4.60 -28.70 -0.27
C ALA A 108 5.96 -29.39 -0.42
N GLU A 109 6.55 -29.36 -1.62
CA GLU A 109 7.87 -29.91 -1.88
C GLU A 109 8.97 -29.12 -1.13
N VAL A 110 8.94 -27.81 -1.24
CA VAL A 110 9.89 -26.91 -0.55
C VAL A 110 9.77 -27.03 0.96
N GLY A 111 8.56 -27.15 1.51
CA GLY A 111 8.32 -27.35 2.94
C GLY A 111 8.97 -28.64 3.48
N ARG A 112 9.18 -29.65 2.64
CA ARG A 112 9.90 -30.89 3.02
C ARG A 112 11.42 -30.78 2.83
N LEU A 113 11.86 -30.05 1.81
CA LEU A 113 13.29 -29.95 1.45
C LEU A 113 14.02 -28.90 2.28
N ALA A 114 13.40 -27.73 2.51
CA ALA A 114 14.02 -26.58 3.15
C ALA A 114 13.00 -25.71 3.93
N PRO A 115 12.36 -26.22 5.00
CA PRO A 115 11.25 -25.54 5.69
C PRO A 115 11.64 -24.22 6.36
N GLY A 116 12.94 -24.01 6.62
CA GLY A 116 13.44 -22.79 7.27
C GLY A 116 14.07 -21.77 6.33
N GLU A 117 14.00 -22.00 5.01
CA GLU A 117 14.58 -21.08 4.03
C GLU A 117 13.71 -19.83 3.87
N PRO A 118 14.27 -18.60 3.84
CA PRO A 118 13.50 -17.37 3.69
C PRO A 118 12.57 -17.37 2.47
N LEU A 119 13.08 -17.81 1.32
CA LEU A 119 12.30 -17.88 0.09
C LEU A 119 11.20 -18.97 0.13
N ALA A 120 11.39 -20.03 0.92
CA ALA A 120 10.37 -21.05 1.15
C ALA A 120 9.18 -20.49 1.92
N LEU A 121 9.45 -19.67 2.94
CA LEU A 121 8.41 -18.97 3.70
C LEU A 121 7.65 -17.96 2.82
N LEU A 122 8.38 -17.24 1.96
CA LEU A 122 7.76 -16.31 1.01
C LEU A 122 6.85 -17.06 0.02
N LEU A 123 7.33 -18.15 -0.59
CA LEU A 123 6.53 -18.98 -1.48
C LEU A 123 5.28 -19.51 -0.77
N SER A 124 5.42 -19.97 0.48
CA SER A 124 4.29 -20.45 1.28
C SER A 124 3.25 -19.34 1.51
N ALA A 125 3.69 -18.14 1.86
CA ALA A 125 2.80 -17.01 2.05
C ALA A 125 2.06 -16.60 0.76
N GLN A 126 2.78 -16.50 -0.36
CA GLN A 126 2.19 -16.13 -1.64
C GLN A 126 1.25 -17.22 -2.21
N SER A 127 1.63 -18.51 -2.08
CA SER A 127 0.77 -19.61 -2.46
C SER A 127 -0.52 -19.63 -1.62
N ALA A 128 -0.43 -19.37 -0.32
CA ALA A 128 -1.59 -19.27 0.57
C ALA A 128 -2.49 -18.08 0.18
N GLN A 129 -1.91 -16.93 -0.17
CA GLN A 129 -2.68 -15.78 -0.68
C GLN A 129 -3.39 -16.11 -2.00
N LEU A 130 -2.70 -16.77 -2.94
CA LEU A 130 -3.27 -17.18 -4.22
C LEU A 130 -4.46 -18.14 -4.05
N THR A 131 -4.39 -19.01 -3.03
CA THR A 131 -5.45 -19.99 -2.73
C THR A 131 -6.56 -19.42 -1.85
N GLY A 132 -6.43 -18.18 -1.35
CA GLY A 132 -7.37 -17.57 -0.41
C GLY A 132 -7.28 -18.11 1.02
N ASP A 133 -6.25 -18.91 1.33
CA ASP A 133 -6.01 -19.45 2.69
C ASP A 133 -5.33 -18.39 3.56
N ARG A 134 -6.15 -17.52 4.15
CA ARG A 134 -5.69 -16.38 4.96
C ARG A 134 -4.92 -16.82 6.21
N GLU A 135 -5.34 -17.92 6.84
CA GLU A 135 -4.66 -18.41 8.05
C GLU A 135 -3.27 -18.96 7.74
N ALA A 136 -3.13 -19.69 6.63
CA ALA A 136 -1.83 -20.16 6.19
C ALA A 136 -0.91 -19.00 5.78
N ALA A 137 -1.44 -17.99 5.07
CA ALA A 137 -0.69 -16.78 4.73
C ALA A 137 -0.19 -16.05 5.99
N GLU A 138 -1.07 -15.84 6.96
CA GLU A 138 -0.72 -15.19 8.22
C GLU A 138 0.32 -15.97 9.02
N ARG A 139 0.20 -17.30 9.11
CA ARG A 139 1.22 -18.14 9.76
C ARG A 139 2.59 -18.01 9.10
N ALA A 140 2.62 -18.02 7.77
CA ALA A 140 3.86 -17.87 7.02
C ALA A 140 4.48 -16.47 7.22
N PHE A 141 3.69 -15.39 7.14
CA PHE A 141 4.17 -14.03 7.41
C PHE A 141 4.62 -13.84 8.86
N ARG A 142 3.94 -14.47 9.83
CA ARG A 142 4.33 -14.43 11.24
C ARG A 142 5.68 -15.15 11.46
N ALA A 143 5.90 -16.27 10.78
CA ALA A 143 7.20 -16.95 10.79
C ALA A 143 8.31 -16.09 10.18
N MET A 144 8.01 -15.36 9.08
CA MET A 144 8.95 -14.40 8.47
C MET A 144 9.23 -13.21 9.41
N ALA A 145 8.21 -12.69 10.10
CA ALA A 145 8.36 -11.57 11.04
C ALA A 145 9.22 -11.93 12.28
N GLY A 146 9.29 -13.22 12.63
CA GLY A 146 10.16 -13.73 13.70
C GLY A 146 11.65 -13.81 13.34
N ARG A 147 12.02 -13.59 12.07
CA ARG A 147 13.41 -13.70 11.59
C ARG A 147 13.97 -12.33 11.21
N PRO A 148 15.21 -12.00 11.61
CA PRO A 148 15.77 -10.68 11.33
C PRO A 148 15.93 -10.38 9.83
N ASP A 149 16.23 -11.39 9.02
CA ASP A 149 16.44 -11.31 7.57
C ASP A 149 15.15 -11.07 6.78
N THR A 150 14.00 -11.55 7.26
CA THR A 150 12.69 -11.43 6.60
C THR A 150 11.67 -10.62 7.39
N LYS A 151 12.06 -10.07 8.55
CA LYS A 151 11.16 -9.36 9.47
C LYS A 151 10.34 -8.27 8.79
N ALA A 152 11.00 -7.43 8.02
CA ALA A 152 10.36 -6.32 7.33
C ALA A 152 9.30 -6.78 6.33
N LEU A 153 9.59 -7.85 5.59
CA LEU A 153 8.67 -8.44 4.62
C LEU A 153 7.51 -9.16 5.30
N GLY A 154 7.80 -9.89 6.40
CA GLY A 154 6.78 -10.54 7.22
C GLY A 154 5.79 -9.55 7.82
N LEU A 155 6.28 -8.44 8.37
CA LEU A 155 5.45 -7.36 8.91
C LEU A 155 4.59 -6.70 7.82
N HIS A 156 5.13 -6.52 6.60
CA HIS A 156 4.35 -6.00 5.47
C HIS A 156 3.21 -6.94 5.09
N GLY A 157 3.49 -8.25 5.02
CA GLY A 157 2.44 -9.24 4.75
C GLY A 157 1.35 -9.26 5.83
N LEU A 158 1.72 -9.22 7.11
CA LEU A 158 0.78 -9.14 8.22
C LEU A 158 -0.06 -7.85 8.19
N PHE A 159 0.56 -6.72 7.84
CA PHE A 159 -0.14 -5.46 7.64
C PHE A 159 -1.21 -5.56 6.55
N ILE A 160 -0.88 -6.15 5.40
CA ILE A 160 -1.84 -6.34 4.29
C ILE A 160 -2.98 -7.27 4.72
N GLU A 161 -2.69 -8.38 5.39
CA GLU A 161 -3.73 -9.32 5.86
C GLU A 161 -4.64 -8.69 6.94
N ALA A 162 -4.08 -7.87 7.84
CA ALA A 162 -4.87 -7.11 8.82
C ALA A 162 -5.81 -6.10 8.12
N ARG A 163 -5.32 -5.37 7.12
CA ARG A 163 -6.16 -4.46 6.31
C ARG A 163 -7.30 -5.18 5.59
N ARG A 164 -7.03 -6.35 5.01
CA ARG A 164 -8.06 -7.17 4.34
C ARG A 164 -9.15 -7.66 5.29
N ARG A 165 -8.82 -7.80 6.59
CA ARG A 165 -9.77 -8.17 7.64
C ARG A 165 -10.46 -6.98 8.31
N ASN A 166 -10.17 -5.76 7.85
CA ASN A 166 -10.57 -4.51 8.51
C ASN A 166 -10.10 -4.40 9.97
N ASP A 167 -8.99 -5.08 10.31
CA ASP A 167 -8.34 -4.96 11.61
C ASP A 167 -7.40 -3.75 11.60
N ALA A 168 -7.96 -2.58 11.87
CA ALA A 168 -7.21 -1.33 11.87
C ALA A 168 -6.15 -1.29 12.98
N ALA A 169 -6.43 -1.89 14.14
CA ALA A 169 -5.49 -1.91 15.27
C ALA A 169 -4.28 -2.81 14.98
N GLY A 170 -4.51 -4.00 14.46
CA GLY A 170 -3.44 -4.91 14.04
C GLY A 170 -2.60 -4.32 12.91
N ALA A 171 -3.23 -3.75 11.88
CA ALA A 171 -2.53 -3.09 10.79
C ALA A 171 -1.62 -1.96 11.30
N ARG A 172 -2.11 -1.12 12.21
CA ARG A 172 -1.31 -0.06 12.84
C ARG A 172 -0.11 -0.63 13.60
N ALA A 173 -0.32 -1.64 14.45
CA ALA A 173 0.75 -2.24 15.25
C ALA A 173 1.87 -2.80 14.36
N TYR A 174 1.53 -3.51 13.28
CA TYR A 174 2.50 -4.03 12.32
C TYR A 174 3.25 -2.93 11.57
N ALA A 175 2.56 -1.86 11.18
CA ALA A 175 3.18 -0.71 10.53
C ALA A 175 4.14 0.03 11.46
N GLU A 176 3.78 0.26 12.72
CA GLU A 176 4.64 0.88 13.73
C GLU A 176 5.87 0.02 14.03
N GLU A 177 5.71 -1.30 14.12
CA GLU A 177 6.84 -2.20 14.31
C GLU A 177 7.77 -2.21 13.08
N ALA A 178 7.21 -2.20 11.87
CA ALA A 178 7.99 -2.12 10.64
C ALA A 178 8.76 -0.79 10.54
N ALA A 179 8.14 0.33 10.88
CA ALA A 179 8.76 1.64 10.88
C ALA A 179 9.92 1.73 11.89
N ARG A 180 9.80 1.08 13.05
CA ARG A 180 10.90 0.98 14.03
C ARG A 180 12.03 0.07 13.58
N THR A 181 11.69 -1.07 12.96
CA THR A 181 12.68 -2.08 12.54
C THR A 181 13.48 -1.62 11.32
N ALA A 182 12.80 -1.03 10.35
CA ALA A 182 13.40 -0.59 9.09
C ALA A 182 12.80 0.78 8.69
N PRO A 183 13.30 1.87 9.25
CA PRO A 183 12.80 3.22 8.98
C PRO A 183 12.91 3.64 7.51
N SER A 184 13.68 2.93 6.69
CA SER A 184 13.79 3.17 5.25
C SER A 184 12.58 2.71 4.44
N LEU A 185 11.69 1.93 5.02
CA LEU A 185 10.49 1.41 4.34
C LEU A 185 9.42 2.51 4.25
N GLY A 186 9.26 3.08 3.06
CA GLY A 186 8.31 4.17 2.80
C GLY A 186 6.86 3.80 3.16
N TRP A 187 6.43 2.57 2.87
CA TRP A 187 5.08 2.11 3.16
C TRP A 187 4.74 2.13 4.66
N ALA A 188 5.70 1.75 5.52
CA ALA A 188 5.48 1.71 6.96
C ALA A 188 5.28 3.12 7.53
N GLY A 189 6.12 4.08 7.11
CA GLY A 189 5.97 5.48 7.50
C GLY A 189 4.64 6.08 7.01
N THR A 190 4.24 5.78 5.78
CA THR A 190 2.96 6.22 5.22
C THR A 190 1.78 5.62 5.99
N ALA A 191 1.81 4.32 6.27
CA ALA A 191 0.73 3.65 7.01
C ALA A 191 0.57 4.19 8.45
N VAL A 192 1.67 4.47 9.15
CA VAL A 192 1.62 5.09 10.49
C VAL A 192 1.09 6.52 10.40
N LEU A 193 1.49 7.29 9.38
CA LEU A 193 1.00 8.65 9.14
C LEU A 193 -0.51 8.65 8.90
N GLU A 194 -1.00 7.78 8.03
CA GLU A 194 -2.43 7.62 7.74
C GLU A 194 -3.22 7.17 8.98
N ALA A 195 -2.66 6.30 9.81
CA ALA A 195 -3.29 5.87 11.06
C ALA A 195 -3.45 7.05 12.03
N ARG A 196 -2.40 7.86 12.24
CA ARG A 196 -2.48 9.08 13.08
C ARG A 196 -3.50 10.08 12.56
N CYS A 197 -3.56 10.26 11.23
CA CYS A 197 -4.55 11.13 10.62
C CYS A 197 -5.99 10.64 10.86
N ARG A 198 -6.23 9.33 10.82
CA ARG A 198 -7.54 8.75 11.14
C ARG A 198 -7.97 8.99 12.59
N ASP A 199 -7.01 8.96 13.51
CA ASP A 199 -7.23 9.25 14.93
C ASP A 199 -7.38 10.76 15.21
N GLY A 200 -7.21 11.63 14.21
CA GLY A 200 -7.22 13.09 14.38
C GLY A 200 -5.96 13.65 15.05
N ASP A 201 -4.92 12.85 15.22
CA ASP A 201 -3.62 13.30 15.78
C ASP A 201 -2.79 14.03 14.70
N TRP A 202 -3.28 15.22 14.35
CA TRP A 202 -2.62 16.06 13.34
C TRP A 202 -1.22 16.52 13.77
N ALA A 203 -1.00 16.71 15.07
CA ALA A 203 0.29 17.13 15.61
C ALA A 203 1.32 16.01 15.48
N GLY A 204 0.96 14.79 15.88
CA GLY A 204 1.80 13.62 15.71
C GLY A 204 2.04 13.26 14.25
N ALA A 205 1.05 13.47 13.38
CA ALA A 205 1.19 13.28 11.94
C ALA A 205 2.20 14.26 11.33
N LEU A 206 2.15 15.54 11.69
CA LEU A 206 3.12 16.56 11.25
C LEU A 206 4.53 16.22 11.71
N SER A 207 4.72 15.85 12.97
CA SER A 207 6.03 15.45 13.51
C SER A 207 6.61 14.26 12.76
N LEU A 208 5.80 13.24 12.47
CA LEU A 208 6.22 12.07 11.69
C LEU A 208 6.58 12.45 10.25
N LEU A 209 5.80 13.33 9.62
CA LEU A 209 6.08 13.82 8.27
C LEU A 209 7.42 14.58 8.22
N GLU A 210 7.73 15.39 9.23
CA GLU A 210 9.01 16.11 9.37
C GLU A 210 10.20 15.14 9.51
N GLN A 211 10.07 14.10 10.31
CA GLN A 211 11.11 13.07 10.44
C GLN A 211 11.38 12.35 9.11
N ASN A 212 10.38 12.21 8.26
CA ASN A 212 10.48 11.56 6.96
C ASN A 212 10.79 12.52 5.80
N MET A 213 10.97 13.81 6.05
CA MET A 213 11.16 14.86 5.04
C MET A 213 12.26 14.54 4.01
N ARG A 214 13.38 13.97 4.44
CA ARG A 214 14.53 13.64 3.57
C ARG A 214 14.25 12.51 2.58
N ARG A 215 13.16 11.76 2.77
CA ARG A 215 12.79 10.56 1.99
C ARG A 215 11.66 10.83 1.00
N LEU A 216 10.97 11.94 1.17
CA LEU A 216 9.87 12.35 0.31
C LEU A 216 10.36 13.33 -0.74
N ASP A 217 9.73 13.29 -1.91
CA ASP A 217 9.86 14.38 -2.86
C ASP A 217 9.43 15.71 -2.22
N LYS A 218 10.15 16.78 -2.54
CA LYS A 218 9.93 18.10 -1.93
C LYS A 218 8.54 18.65 -2.20
N ALA A 219 7.99 18.39 -3.39
CA ALA A 219 6.64 18.85 -3.74
C ALA A 219 5.59 18.07 -2.94
N ARG A 220 5.72 16.74 -2.88
CA ARG A 220 4.84 15.86 -2.09
C ARG A 220 4.91 16.19 -0.60
N TYR A 221 6.09 16.42 -0.05
CA TYR A 221 6.25 16.85 1.35
C TYR A 221 5.51 18.17 1.62
N ARG A 222 5.72 19.18 0.78
CA ARG A 222 5.06 20.49 0.94
C ARG A 222 3.54 20.36 0.87
N ARG A 223 3.03 19.58 -0.08
CA ARG A 223 1.60 19.35 -0.24
C ARG A 223 0.98 18.63 0.95
N GLN A 224 1.58 17.50 1.39
CA GLN A 224 1.10 16.77 2.56
C GLN A 224 1.17 17.62 3.85
N ARG A 225 2.24 18.40 4.02
CA ARG A 225 2.36 19.32 5.14
C ARG A 225 1.24 20.37 5.12
N ALA A 226 0.94 20.95 3.97
CA ALA A 226 -0.15 21.91 3.82
C ALA A 226 -1.51 21.31 4.19
N VAL A 227 -1.79 20.09 3.74
CA VAL A 227 -3.04 19.37 4.05
C VAL A 227 -3.17 19.14 5.57
N LEU A 228 -2.11 18.66 6.22
CA LEU A 228 -2.12 18.41 7.67
C LEU A 228 -2.24 19.70 8.49
N LEU A 229 -1.59 20.78 8.05
CA LEU A 229 -1.72 22.11 8.66
C LEU A 229 -3.14 22.66 8.51
N THR A 230 -3.76 22.47 7.33
CA THR A 230 -5.16 22.87 7.09
C THR A 230 -6.09 22.08 8.01
N ALA A 231 -5.90 20.77 8.13
CA ALA A 231 -6.70 19.94 9.05
C ALA A 231 -6.56 20.40 10.51
N ARG A 232 -5.34 20.73 10.93
CA ARG A 232 -5.06 21.23 12.27
C ARG A 232 -5.66 22.62 12.48
N ALA A 233 -5.59 23.48 11.47
CA ALA A 233 -6.22 24.82 11.52
C ALA A 233 -7.73 24.71 11.67
N LEU A 234 -8.40 23.86 10.90
CA LEU A 234 -9.83 23.61 11.02
C LEU A 234 -10.21 23.02 12.39
N ALA A 235 -9.41 22.11 12.93
CA ALA A 235 -9.66 21.54 14.25
C ALA A 235 -9.48 22.54 15.40
N ALA A 236 -8.61 23.54 15.23
CA ALA A 236 -8.33 24.59 16.21
C ALA A 236 -9.17 25.87 16.02
N GLU A 237 -9.96 25.98 14.93
CA GLU A 237 -10.66 27.22 14.54
C GLU A 237 -11.54 27.79 15.66
N ASP A 238 -12.24 26.90 16.39
CA ASP A 238 -13.17 27.29 17.46
C ASP A 238 -12.50 27.35 18.85
N THR A 239 -11.35 26.66 19.04
CA THR A 239 -10.73 26.52 20.37
C THR A 239 -9.52 27.42 20.56
N ASP A 240 -8.68 27.57 19.54
CA ASP A 240 -7.47 28.39 19.54
C ASP A 240 -7.30 29.10 18.19
N ARG A 241 -7.99 30.24 18.07
CA ARG A 241 -8.08 30.96 16.81
C ARG A 241 -6.74 31.53 16.32
N ASP A 242 -5.85 31.89 17.22
CA ASP A 242 -4.55 32.47 16.85
C ASP A 242 -3.62 31.37 16.29
N THR A 243 -3.58 30.21 16.93
CA THR A 243 -2.89 29.03 16.42
C THR A 243 -3.49 28.56 15.08
N ALA A 244 -4.82 28.59 14.93
CA ALA A 244 -5.50 28.26 13.67
C ALA A 244 -5.09 29.18 12.52
N LYS A 245 -4.95 30.49 12.77
CA LYS A 245 -4.45 31.48 11.79
C LYS A 245 -3.04 31.16 11.33
N ASP A 246 -2.13 30.87 12.26
CA ASP A 246 -0.74 30.59 11.92
C ASP A 246 -0.64 29.35 11.03
N PHE A 247 -1.37 28.28 11.36
CA PHE A 247 -1.41 27.06 10.54
C PHE A 247 -2.05 27.31 9.17
N ALA A 248 -3.14 28.07 9.09
CA ALA A 248 -3.78 28.39 7.82
C ALA A 248 -2.84 29.19 6.90
N PHE A 249 -2.12 30.18 7.45
CA PHE A 249 -1.16 30.97 6.68
C PHE A 249 0.05 30.17 6.22
N GLU A 250 0.55 29.23 7.03
CA GLU A 250 1.62 28.33 6.62
C GLU A 250 1.14 27.37 5.54
N ALA A 251 -0.07 26.81 5.69
CA ALA A 251 -0.67 25.91 4.71
C ALA A 251 -0.82 26.56 3.33
N ASP A 252 -1.40 27.76 3.28
CA ASP A 252 -1.54 28.55 2.04
C ASP A 252 -0.18 28.83 1.38
N LYS A 253 0.83 29.20 2.16
CA LYS A 253 2.20 29.44 1.65
C LYS A 253 2.82 28.20 1.03
N LEU A 254 2.53 27.01 1.57
CA LEU A 254 3.07 25.73 1.09
C LEU A 254 2.32 25.21 -0.15
N ALA A 255 1.00 25.37 -0.19
CA ALA A 255 0.14 24.93 -1.29
C ALA A 255 -0.94 25.99 -1.58
N PRO A 256 -0.61 27.03 -2.38
CA PRO A 256 -1.55 28.12 -2.69
C PRO A 256 -2.76 27.70 -3.54
N ASP A 257 -2.72 26.50 -4.11
CA ASP A 257 -3.80 25.88 -4.88
C ASP A 257 -4.76 25.02 -4.03
N LEU A 258 -4.45 24.83 -2.74
CA LEU A 258 -5.28 24.05 -1.82
C LEU A 258 -6.50 24.88 -1.39
N VAL A 259 -7.65 24.58 -1.98
CA VAL A 259 -8.90 25.33 -1.78
C VAL A 259 -9.24 25.60 -0.32
N PRO A 260 -9.32 24.60 0.58
CA PRO A 260 -9.71 24.85 1.97
C PRO A 260 -8.68 25.68 2.75
N ALA A 261 -7.37 25.53 2.44
CA ALA A 261 -6.33 26.37 3.04
C ALA A 261 -6.48 27.83 2.62
N ALA A 262 -6.67 28.08 1.34
CA ALA A 262 -6.82 29.42 0.78
C ALA A 262 -8.12 30.11 1.27
N ALA A 263 -9.23 29.37 1.35
CA ALA A 263 -10.49 29.88 1.90
C ALA A 263 -10.34 30.28 3.36
N LEU A 264 -9.74 29.43 4.19
CA LEU A 264 -9.51 29.69 5.61
C LEU A 264 -8.52 30.84 5.83
N ALA A 265 -7.38 30.84 5.14
CA ALA A 265 -6.40 31.93 5.21
C ALA A 265 -7.00 33.26 4.71
N GLY A 266 -7.82 33.22 3.66
CA GLY A 266 -8.55 34.38 3.15
C GLY A 266 -9.48 35.01 4.21
N ARG A 267 -10.27 34.19 4.91
CA ARG A 267 -11.14 34.60 6.00
C ARG A 267 -10.33 35.27 7.14
N PHE A 268 -9.27 34.63 7.61
CA PHE A 268 -8.42 35.15 8.66
C PHE A 268 -7.69 36.45 8.27
N PHE A 269 -7.24 36.58 7.02
CA PHE A 269 -6.69 37.86 6.55
C PHE A 269 -7.74 38.97 6.51
N ALA A 270 -8.98 38.65 6.13
CA ALA A 270 -10.08 39.62 6.09
C ALA A 270 -10.46 40.11 7.51
N GLU A 271 -10.59 39.20 8.47
CA GLU A 271 -10.83 39.53 9.89
C GLU A 271 -9.74 40.40 10.46
N GLY A 272 -8.48 40.15 10.09
CA GLY A 272 -7.34 41.00 10.47
C GLY A 272 -7.24 42.31 9.68
N GLY A 273 -8.24 42.69 8.90
CA GLY A 273 -8.27 43.94 8.10
C GLY A 273 -7.32 43.93 6.88
N ARG A 274 -6.67 42.77 6.57
CA ARG A 274 -5.67 42.64 5.49
C ARG A 274 -6.33 42.27 4.16
N LEU A 275 -7.34 42.99 3.72
CA LEU A 275 -8.19 42.69 2.56
C LEU A 275 -7.42 42.45 1.26
N ARG A 276 -6.31 43.18 1.02
CA ARG A 276 -5.47 42.95 -0.19
C ARG A 276 -4.79 41.61 -0.17
N LYS A 277 -4.36 41.11 1.00
CA LYS A 277 -3.76 39.80 1.13
C LYS A 277 -4.83 38.72 0.99
N ALA A 278 -5.97 38.86 1.65
CA ALA A 278 -7.12 37.97 1.53
C ALA A 278 -7.54 37.78 0.06
N SER A 279 -7.73 38.87 -0.68
CA SER A 279 -8.07 38.80 -2.09
C SER A 279 -7.01 38.07 -2.92
N ARG A 280 -5.71 38.34 -2.67
CA ARG A 280 -4.62 37.70 -3.42
C ARG A 280 -4.56 36.19 -3.21
N VAL A 281 -4.71 35.72 -1.96
CA VAL A 281 -4.72 34.29 -1.60
C VAL A 281 -5.85 33.58 -2.35
N ILE A 282 -7.09 34.09 -2.21
CA ILE A 282 -8.25 33.50 -2.88
C ILE A 282 -8.11 33.59 -4.40
N ASP A 283 -7.61 34.68 -4.96
CA ASP A 283 -7.37 34.84 -6.40
C ASP A 283 -6.39 33.81 -6.95
N THR A 284 -5.34 33.47 -6.18
CA THR A 284 -4.35 32.47 -6.58
C THR A 284 -4.97 31.08 -6.65
N ALA A 285 -5.69 30.68 -5.58
CA ALA A 285 -6.38 29.41 -5.53
C ALA A 285 -7.49 29.30 -6.57
N TRP A 286 -8.25 30.40 -6.80
CA TRP A 286 -9.31 30.46 -7.81
C TRP A 286 -8.82 30.20 -9.23
N ARG A 287 -7.66 30.76 -9.60
CA ARG A 287 -7.09 30.53 -10.93
C ARG A 287 -6.66 29.07 -11.15
N ALA A 288 -6.25 28.39 -10.07
CA ALA A 288 -5.89 26.99 -10.14
C ALA A 288 -7.13 26.09 -10.11
N ASN A 289 -8.05 26.35 -9.20
CA ASN A 289 -9.23 25.52 -8.93
C ASN A 289 -10.44 26.40 -8.57
N PRO A 290 -11.24 26.87 -9.55
CA PRO A 290 -12.48 27.59 -9.23
C PRO A 290 -13.42 26.72 -8.39
N HIS A 291 -13.77 27.19 -7.21
CA HIS A 291 -14.51 26.40 -6.23
C HIS A 291 -15.56 27.26 -5.50
N PRO A 292 -16.76 26.75 -5.18
CA PRO A 292 -17.80 27.51 -4.49
C PRO A 292 -17.36 28.07 -3.14
N GLU A 293 -16.55 27.33 -2.38
CA GLU A 293 -16.01 27.76 -1.09
C GLU A 293 -15.12 29.00 -1.21
N LEU A 294 -14.30 29.08 -2.27
CA LEU A 294 -13.50 30.28 -2.57
C LEU A 294 -14.37 31.47 -2.96
N ALA A 295 -15.41 31.24 -3.78
CA ALA A 295 -16.35 32.27 -4.16
C ALA A 295 -17.11 32.82 -2.94
N GLN A 296 -17.52 31.93 -2.02
CA GLN A 296 -18.17 32.33 -0.78
C GLN A 296 -17.21 33.12 0.12
N ALA A 297 -16.01 32.60 0.39
CA ALA A 297 -15.00 33.32 1.17
C ALA A 297 -14.68 34.71 0.56
N TYR A 298 -14.61 34.78 -0.78
CA TYR A 298 -14.42 36.08 -1.48
C TYR A 298 -15.62 37.02 -1.33
N ALA A 299 -16.84 36.48 -1.34
CA ALA A 299 -18.06 37.27 -1.10
C ALA A 299 -18.11 37.88 0.30
N GLU A 300 -17.53 37.20 1.29
CA GLU A 300 -17.55 37.58 2.71
C GLU A 300 -16.39 38.48 3.14
N LEU A 301 -15.42 38.76 2.23
CA LEU A 301 -14.21 39.53 2.57
C LEU A 301 -14.48 40.92 3.18
N ARG A 302 -15.61 41.53 2.88
CA ARG A 302 -15.98 42.88 3.35
C ARG A 302 -17.33 42.88 4.03
N SER A 303 -17.32 42.97 5.33
CA SER A 303 -18.54 43.16 6.12
C SER A 303 -19.18 44.52 5.81
N GLY A 304 -20.51 44.56 5.66
CA GLY A 304 -21.26 45.82 5.40
C GLY A 304 -21.20 46.32 3.95
N GLU A 305 -20.60 45.59 3.02
CA GLU A 305 -20.59 45.92 1.60
C GLU A 305 -22.00 45.79 0.98
N SER A 306 -22.35 46.73 0.08
CA SER A 306 -23.62 46.63 -0.65
C SER A 306 -23.65 45.41 -1.60
N ALA A 307 -24.86 44.88 -1.84
CA ALA A 307 -25.03 43.76 -2.77
C ALA A 307 -24.47 44.04 -4.18
N ARG A 308 -24.57 45.29 -4.65
CA ARG A 308 -24.02 45.70 -5.97
C ARG A 308 -22.49 45.74 -5.97
N GLU A 309 -21.84 46.14 -4.89
CA GLU A 309 -20.38 46.14 -4.78
C GLU A 309 -19.86 44.70 -4.70
N ARG A 310 -20.54 43.83 -3.94
CA ARG A 310 -20.25 42.39 -3.90
C ARG A 310 -20.37 41.75 -5.28
N LEU A 311 -21.42 42.06 -6.02
CA LEU A 311 -21.62 41.61 -7.40
C LEU A 311 -20.45 42.03 -8.29
N ARG A 312 -20.07 43.34 -8.28
CA ARG A 312 -18.92 43.81 -9.08
C ARG A 312 -17.63 43.05 -8.76
N ARG A 313 -17.39 42.78 -7.49
CA ARG A 313 -16.19 42.08 -7.04
C ARG A 313 -16.18 40.61 -7.44
N LEU A 314 -17.31 39.90 -7.33
CA LEU A 314 -17.45 38.52 -7.78
C LEU A 314 -17.41 38.40 -9.30
N THR A 315 -17.93 39.36 -10.05
CA THR A 315 -17.74 39.43 -11.51
C THR A 315 -16.25 39.52 -11.84
N GLY A 316 -15.49 40.40 -11.16
CA GLY A 316 -14.03 40.47 -11.37
C GLY A 316 -13.26 39.21 -10.92
N LEU A 317 -13.80 38.41 -10.00
CA LEU A 317 -13.24 37.08 -9.68
C LEU A 317 -13.54 36.08 -10.81
N ALA A 318 -14.79 36.02 -11.29
CA ALA A 318 -15.20 35.14 -12.38
C ALA A 318 -14.44 35.41 -13.69
N ASP A 319 -14.17 36.68 -14.00
CA ASP A 319 -13.41 37.11 -15.19
C ASP A 319 -11.96 36.59 -15.20
N LYS A 320 -11.42 36.13 -14.07
CA LYS A 320 -10.06 35.54 -13.99
C LYS A 320 -9.99 34.13 -14.57
N VAL A 321 -11.12 33.42 -14.60
CA VAL A 321 -11.29 32.10 -15.23
C VAL A 321 -12.59 32.13 -16.04
N PRO A 322 -12.58 32.72 -17.24
CA PRO A 322 -13.77 32.89 -18.06
C PRO A 322 -14.39 31.55 -18.46
N GLY A 323 -15.72 31.48 -18.51
CA GLY A 323 -16.42 30.27 -18.94
C GLY A 323 -16.46 29.14 -17.93
N HIS A 324 -15.99 29.33 -16.70
CA HIS A 324 -16.10 28.30 -15.66
C HIS A 324 -17.45 28.41 -14.93
N ILE A 325 -18.13 27.27 -14.75
CA ILE A 325 -19.46 27.21 -14.13
C ILE A 325 -19.51 27.83 -12.72
N GLU A 326 -18.47 27.65 -11.91
CA GLU A 326 -18.44 28.19 -10.54
C GLU A 326 -18.44 29.72 -10.52
N GLY A 327 -17.78 30.35 -11.52
CA GLY A 327 -17.83 31.80 -11.71
C GLY A 327 -19.23 32.27 -12.07
N ALA A 328 -19.89 31.59 -13.00
CA ALA A 328 -21.25 31.92 -13.41
C ALA A 328 -22.26 31.78 -12.25
N LEU A 329 -22.15 30.69 -11.45
CA LEU A 329 -23.00 30.46 -10.29
C LEU A 329 -22.79 31.53 -9.21
N ALA A 330 -21.53 31.91 -8.95
CA ALA A 330 -21.20 32.96 -7.98
C ALA A 330 -21.76 34.33 -8.40
N VAL A 331 -21.59 34.69 -9.68
CA VAL A 331 -22.12 35.95 -10.25
C VAL A 331 -23.64 35.93 -10.24
N ALA A 332 -24.28 34.81 -10.65
CA ALA A 332 -25.73 34.71 -10.68
C ALA A 332 -26.34 34.85 -9.28
N ARG A 333 -25.77 34.22 -8.27
CA ARG A 333 -26.23 34.38 -6.87
C ARG A 333 -26.09 35.80 -6.40
N ALA A 334 -24.94 36.44 -6.59
CA ALA A 334 -24.71 37.81 -6.18
C ALA A 334 -25.61 38.83 -6.95
N ALA A 335 -25.91 38.54 -8.20
CA ALA A 335 -26.81 39.32 -9.02
C ALA A 335 -28.28 39.22 -8.53
N LEU A 336 -28.70 38.04 -8.08
CA LEU A 336 -30.00 37.84 -7.42
C LEU A 336 -30.10 38.67 -6.13
N ASP A 337 -29.06 38.61 -5.29
CA ASP A 337 -29.01 39.39 -4.04
C ASP A 337 -29.04 40.89 -4.33
N ALA A 338 -28.42 41.34 -5.44
CA ALA A 338 -28.39 42.72 -5.89
C ALA A 338 -29.65 43.16 -6.66
N ARG A 339 -30.59 42.26 -6.93
CA ARG A 339 -31.77 42.42 -7.82
C ARG A 339 -31.39 42.80 -9.27
N GLU A 340 -30.20 42.43 -9.72
CA GLU A 340 -29.72 42.62 -11.08
C GLU A 340 -30.08 41.37 -11.95
N PHE A 341 -31.37 41.12 -12.15
CA PHE A 341 -31.90 39.90 -12.73
C PHE A 341 -31.37 39.60 -14.14
N VAL A 342 -31.20 40.66 -14.96
CA VAL A 342 -30.65 40.51 -16.30
C VAL A 342 -29.22 39.91 -16.26
N LYS A 343 -28.38 40.38 -15.33
CA LYS A 343 -27.02 39.84 -15.17
C LYS A 343 -27.02 38.41 -14.68
N ALA A 344 -27.91 38.06 -13.74
CA ALA A 344 -28.06 36.70 -13.29
C ALA A 344 -28.42 35.76 -14.44
N ARG A 345 -29.38 36.16 -15.28
CA ARG A 345 -29.81 35.40 -16.46
C ARG A 345 -28.70 35.24 -17.50
N THR A 346 -27.97 36.33 -17.78
CA THR A 346 -26.83 36.31 -18.70
C THR A 346 -25.72 35.41 -18.24
N ALA A 347 -25.41 35.39 -16.93
CA ALA A 347 -24.38 34.52 -16.37
C ALA A 347 -24.72 33.02 -16.47
N LEU A 348 -26.01 32.68 -16.31
CA LEU A 348 -26.47 31.28 -16.39
C LEU A 348 -26.77 30.81 -17.82
N ALA A 349 -26.97 31.73 -18.79
CA ALA A 349 -27.37 31.40 -20.15
C ALA A 349 -26.52 30.32 -20.82
N PRO A 350 -25.18 30.29 -20.70
CA PRO A 350 -24.34 29.28 -21.37
C PRO A 350 -24.57 27.84 -20.83
N TYR A 351 -25.22 27.71 -19.67
CA TYR A 351 -25.37 26.41 -18.98
C TYR A 351 -26.81 25.89 -19.01
N LEU A 352 -27.71 26.53 -19.77
CA LEU A 352 -29.14 26.15 -19.79
C LEU A 352 -29.47 24.94 -20.67
N ASP A 353 -28.61 24.60 -21.64
CA ASP A 353 -28.79 23.42 -22.50
C ASP A 353 -28.61 22.11 -21.73
N ARG A 354 -27.66 22.08 -20.80
CA ARG A 354 -27.39 20.94 -19.90
C ARG A 354 -27.22 21.43 -18.47
N PRO A 355 -28.30 21.87 -17.84
CA PRO A 355 -28.19 22.51 -16.55
C PRO A 355 -27.86 21.50 -15.44
N THR A 356 -26.98 21.88 -14.53
CA THR A 356 -26.75 21.15 -13.30
C THR A 356 -27.83 21.46 -12.27
N LYS A 357 -27.90 20.68 -11.21
CA LYS A 357 -28.87 20.91 -10.11
C LYS A 357 -28.79 22.33 -9.57
N ARG A 358 -27.57 22.86 -9.33
CA ARG A 358 -27.38 24.23 -8.80
C ARG A 358 -27.83 25.31 -9.79
N VAL A 359 -27.60 25.10 -11.09
CA VAL A 359 -28.08 25.99 -12.15
C VAL A 359 -29.61 26.04 -12.16
N CYS A 360 -30.28 24.88 -12.11
CA CYS A 360 -31.75 24.80 -12.06
C CYS A 360 -32.31 25.51 -10.82
N LEU A 361 -31.71 25.32 -9.63
CA LEU A 361 -32.14 25.97 -8.41
C LEU A 361 -31.99 27.49 -8.45
N LEU A 362 -30.90 28.00 -9.03
CA LEU A 362 -30.71 29.44 -9.23
C LEU A 362 -31.69 30.02 -10.26
N MET A 363 -32.01 29.29 -11.32
CA MET A 363 -33.05 29.69 -12.27
C MET A 363 -34.44 29.74 -11.64
N ALA A 364 -34.79 28.74 -10.79
CA ALA A 364 -36.02 28.77 -10.04
C ALA A 364 -36.11 29.99 -9.11
N ALA A 365 -35.01 30.30 -8.40
CA ALA A 365 -34.94 31.49 -7.55
C ALA A 365 -35.06 32.79 -8.38
N LEU A 366 -34.47 32.82 -9.57
CA LEU A 366 -34.52 33.97 -10.47
C LEU A 366 -35.95 34.23 -10.99
N GLU A 367 -36.66 33.21 -11.47
CA GLU A 367 -38.04 33.36 -11.96
C GLU A 367 -38.99 33.86 -10.85
N ARG A 368 -38.80 33.33 -9.63
CA ARG A 368 -39.55 33.78 -8.46
C ARG A 368 -39.24 35.27 -8.09
N ALA A 369 -37.98 35.63 -8.07
CA ALA A 369 -37.55 36.97 -7.63
C ALA A 369 -37.83 38.05 -8.70
N GLU A 370 -37.69 37.74 -10.00
CA GLU A 370 -37.86 38.69 -11.11
C GLU A 370 -39.34 38.95 -11.44
N ARG A 371 -40.12 37.85 -11.56
CA ARG A 371 -41.47 37.87 -12.13
C ARG A 371 -42.57 37.41 -11.18
N ASN A 372 -42.20 36.93 -10.01
CA ASN A 372 -43.09 36.23 -9.09
C ASN A 372 -43.80 35.02 -9.77
N ASP A 373 -43.12 34.39 -10.75
CA ASP A 373 -43.67 33.28 -11.54
C ASP A 373 -43.40 31.93 -10.82
N GLU A 374 -44.34 31.55 -9.98
CA GLU A 374 -44.26 30.30 -9.22
C GLU A 374 -44.40 29.07 -10.18
N GLY A 375 -45.06 29.24 -11.33
CA GLY A 375 -45.20 28.17 -12.31
C GLY A 375 -43.86 27.77 -12.91
N ARG A 376 -43.12 28.77 -13.43
CA ARG A 376 -41.79 28.54 -13.98
C ARG A 376 -40.77 28.16 -12.91
N ALA A 377 -40.90 28.70 -11.72
CA ALA A 377 -40.01 28.30 -10.62
C ALA A 377 -40.17 26.80 -10.29
N ARG A 378 -41.41 26.29 -10.25
CA ARG A 378 -41.68 24.83 -10.07
C ARG A 378 -41.16 23.99 -11.24
N GLU A 379 -41.30 24.47 -12.48
CA GLU A 379 -40.72 23.81 -13.64
C GLU A 379 -39.19 23.64 -13.52
N TRP A 380 -38.47 24.68 -13.14
CA TRP A 380 -37.03 24.59 -12.91
C TRP A 380 -36.68 23.68 -11.73
N MET A 381 -37.46 23.68 -10.65
CA MET A 381 -37.28 22.75 -9.54
C MET A 381 -37.53 21.30 -9.96
N ALA A 382 -38.50 21.03 -10.79
CA ALA A 382 -38.76 19.69 -11.37
C ALA A 382 -37.58 19.24 -12.25
N ARG A 383 -37.02 20.14 -13.06
CA ARG A 383 -35.79 19.88 -13.84
C ARG A 383 -34.60 19.58 -12.94
N ALA A 384 -34.47 20.22 -11.78
CA ALA A 384 -33.37 20.01 -10.86
C ALA A 384 -33.31 18.57 -10.30
N VAL A 385 -34.44 17.86 -10.23
CA VAL A 385 -34.50 16.47 -9.75
C VAL A 385 -33.75 15.52 -10.70
N ASN A 386 -33.87 15.77 -12.02
CA ASN A 386 -33.26 14.94 -13.06
C ASN A 386 -32.03 15.61 -13.73
N ALA A 387 -31.55 16.72 -13.17
CA ALA A 387 -30.41 17.44 -13.69
C ALA A 387 -29.10 16.68 -13.48
N ALA A 388 -28.10 17.01 -14.30
CA ALA A 388 -26.75 16.50 -14.11
C ALA A 388 -26.23 16.83 -12.68
N PRO A 389 -25.58 15.89 -12.01
CA PRO A 389 -25.01 16.15 -10.67
C PRO A 389 -23.94 17.25 -10.76
N ASP A 390 -23.91 18.06 -9.72
CA ASP A 390 -22.85 19.06 -9.53
C ASP A 390 -21.55 18.38 -9.03
N PRO A 391 -20.39 18.99 -9.25
CA PRO A 391 -19.14 18.55 -8.63
C PRO A 391 -19.27 18.54 -7.10
N GLN A 392 -18.66 17.55 -6.48
CA GLN A 392 -18.58 17.36 -5.03
C GLN A 392 -17.19 16.86 -4.64
N TRP A 393 -16.81 17.01 -3.38
CA TRP A 393 -15.60 16.41 -2.86
C TRP A 393 -15.69 14.89 -2.92
N THR A 394 -14.83 14.24 -3.71
CA THR A 394 -14.89 12.80 -3.97
C THR A 394 -13.52 12.17 -3.77
N ALA A 395 -13.47 11.07 -2.99
CA ALA A 395 -12.25 10.29 -2.77
C ALA A 395 -12.61 8.80 -2.66
N ASP A 396 -11.94 7.93 -3.40
CA ASP A 396 -12.07 6.46 -3.31
C ASP A 396 -13.53 5.95 -3.29
N GLY A 397 -14.41 6.62 -4.00
CA GLY A 397 -15.84 6.27 -4.04
C GLY A 397 -16.70 6.93 -2.96
N TYR A 398 -16.11 7.62 -2.03
CA TYR A 398 -16.81 8.38 -1.02
C TYR A 398 -17.05 9.81 -1.49
N VAL A 399 -18.26 10.32 -1.28
CA VAL A 399 -18.69 11.69 -1.63
C VAL A 399 -18.96 12.45 -0.34
N SER A 400 -18.44 13.68 -0.26
CA SER A 400 -18.59 14.55 0.92
C SER A 400 -19.00 15.95 0.51
N ASP A 401 -19.85 16.59 1.33
CA ASP A 401 -20.24 17.99 1.15
C ASP A 401 -19.14 18.96 1.56
N ARG A 402 -18.19 18.49 2.37
CA ARG A 402 -17.05 19.27 2.86
C ARG A 402 -15.74 18.56 2.55
N TRP A 403 -14.69 19.33 2.38
CA TRP A 403 -13.35 18.76 2.24
C TRP A 403 -12.91 18.00 3.50
N LEU A 404 -12.29 16.85 3.30
CA LEU A 404 -11.65 16.07 4.35
C LEU A 404 -10.17 15.90 4.01
N PRO A 405 -9.27 15.97 5.02
CA PRO A 405 -7.82 15.85 4.79
C PRO A 405 -7.39 14.45 4.37
N ILE A 406 -8.19 13.43 4.68
CA ILE A 406 -7.95 12.02 4.37
C ILE A 406 -9.20 11.36 3.83
N SER A 407 -9.00 10.36 2.99
CA SER A 407 -10.09 9.48 2.57
C SER A 407 -10.55 8.58 3.73
N PRO A 408 -11.84 8.53 4.06
CA PRO A 408 -12.37 7.62 5.08
C PRO A 408 -12.27 6.14 4.65
N VAL A 409 -12.17 5.87 3.34
CA VAL A 409 -12.09 4.51 2.80
C VAL A 409 -10.66 3.99 2.82
N SER A 410 -9.73 4.69 2.19
CA SER A 410 -8.33 4.23 2.06
C SER A 410 -7.41 4.77 3.15
N GLY A 411 -7.76 5.88 3.80
CA GLY A 411 -6.88 6.61 4.72
C GLY A 411 -5.86 7.51 4.03
N ARG A 412 -5.87 7.57 2.70
CA ARG A 412 -4.91 8.38 1.94
C ARG A 412 -5.09 9.87 2.22
N ILE A 413 -3.95 10.54 2.43
CA ILE A 413 -3.89 11.99 2.61
C ILE A 413 -4.03 12.67 1.25
N ASP A 414 -4.77 13.81 1.20
CA ASP A 414 -5.01 14.61 -0.01
C ASP A 414 -5.70 13.83 -1.14
N ALA A 415 -6.60 12.93 -0.77
CA ALA A 415 -7.31 12.09 -1.72
C ALA A 415 -8.57 12.73 -2.32
N PHE A 416 -9.08 13.81 -1.70
CA PHE A 416 -10.30 14.46 -2.14
C PHE A 416 -10.06 15.40 -3.33
N GLU A 417 -10.82 15.14 -4.39
CA GLU A 417 -10.86 15.96 -5.59
C GLU A 417 -12.27 16.54 -5.79
N TRP A 418 -12.34 17.79 -6.28
CA TRP A 418 -13.59 18.43 -6.65
C TRP A 418 -14.00 17.99 -8.04
N ARG A 419 -14.89 17.00 -8.12
CA ARG A 419 -15.35 16.43 -9.40
C ARG A 419 -16.77 15.90 -9.32
N VAL A 420 -17.37 15.68 -10.50
CA VAL A 420 -18.69 15.07 -10.61
C VAL A 420 -18.59 13.59 -10.18
N PRO A 421 -19.40 13.14 -9.21
CA PRO A 421 -19.42 11.74 -8.78
C PRO A 421 -19.83 10.82 -9.93
N LEU A 422 -19.15 9.70 -10.08
CA LEU A 422 -19.58 8.67 -11.04
C LEU A 422 -20.89 8.05 -10.56
N SER A 423 -21.85 7.92 -11.45
CA SER A 423 -23.24 7.49 -11.14
C SER A 423 -23.40 6.12 -10.43
N GLY A 424 -22.36 5.32 -10.36
CA GLY A 424 -22.33 4.05 -9.62
C GLY A 424 -21.86 4.14 -8.17
N MET A 425 -21.43 5.32 -7.70
CA MET A 425 -20.80 5.53 -6.39
C MET A 425 -21.75 6.11 -5.34
N ILE A 426 -23.01 6.32 -5.67
CA ILE A 426 -24.00 7.00 -4.79
C ILE A 426 -24.55 6.08 -3.69
N ALA A 427 -24.11 4.84 -3.60
CA ALA A 427 -24.58 3.89 -2.59
C ALA A 427 -23.53 3.66 -1.47
N ALA A 428 -22.92 4.73 -0.94
CA ALA A 428 -22.27 4.63 0.38
C ALA A 428 -23.35 4.93 1.45
N PRO A 429 -23.49 4.10 2.49
CA PRO A 429 -24.47 4.38 3.55
C PRO A 429 -24.12 5.73 4.17
N ILE A 430 -25.12 6.60 4.24
CA ILE A 430 -25.10 7.78 5.10
C ILE A 430 -24.82 7.25 6.50
N ILE A 431 -23.66 7.56 7.05
CA ILE A 431 -23.42 7.34 8.48
C ILE A 431 -24.32 8.37 9.16
N GLU A 432 -25.51 7.94 9.57
CA GLU A 432 -26.32 8.72 10.48
C GLU A 432 -25.47 9.00 11.71
N SER A 433 -25.17 10.26 11.94
CA SER A 433 -24.62 10.72 13.21
C SER A 433 -25.49 10.16 14.31
N GLU A 434 -24.93 9.34 15.20
CA GLU A 434 -25.64 8.90 16.40
C GLU A 434 -26.27 10.12 17.08
N MET A 435 -27.59 10.22 16.96
CA MET A 435 -28.36 11.10 17.82
C MET A 435 -28.13 10.65 19.27
N PRO A 436 -27.87 11.57 20.19
CA PRO A 436 -27.71 11.22 21.60
C PRO A 436 -28.97 10.47 22.05
N LYS A 437 -28.78 9.27 22.61
CA LYS A 437 -29.86 8.46 23.19
C LYS A 437 -30.62 9.31 24.19
N PRO A 438 -32.00 9.30 24.13
CA PRO A 438 -32.78 9.93 25.18
C PRO A 438 -32.47 9.26 26.51
N VAL A 439 -32.21 10.08 27.51
CA VAL A 439 -32.06 9.66 28.90
C VAL A 439 -33.37 8.97 29.31
N GLU A 440 -33.33 7.68 29.68
CA GLU A 440 -34.45 6.96 30.26
C GLU A 440 -34.93 7.67 31.53
N SER A 441 -36.09 8.29 31.39
CA SER A 441 -36.86 8.77 32.55
C SER A 441 -37.52 7.59 33.22
N THR A 442 -37.10 7.30 34.45
CA THR A 442 -37.71 6.35 35.39
C THR A 442 -39.19 6.68 35.59
N ALA A 443 -40.09 5.85 35.15
CA ALA A 443 -41.52 5.93 35.51
C ALA A 443 -42.03 4.58 36.01
N ILE A 444 -42.18 4.54 37.31
CA ILE A 444 -43.27 4.09 38.18
C ILE A 444 -44.17 2.96 37.61
N GLN A 445 -44.12 1.86 38.32
CA GLN A 445 -45.06 0.73 38.31
C GLN A 445 -46.51 1.13 38.41
N SER A 446 -47.38 0.48 37.65
CA SER A 446 -48.75 0.13 38.09
C SER A 446 -49.17 -1.20 37.52
N ALA A 447 -49.75 -1.98 38.40
CA ALA A 447 -50.02 -3.38 38.35
C ALA A 447 -51.33 -3.79 37.69
N ALA A 448 -51.39 -5.07 37.31
CA ALA A 448 -52.54 -6.02 37.25
C ALA A 448 -53.51 -5.86 36.08
N ILE A 449 -53.90 -6.90 35.39
CA ILE A 449 -54.74 -8.05 35.77
C ILE A 449 -54.89 -9.02 34.57
N GLU A 450 -54.76 -10.28 34.84
CA GLU A 450 -55.30 -11.54 34.35
C GLU A 450 -56.06 -11.65 33.01
N GLY A 451 -55.80 -12.77 32.34
CA GLY A 451 -56.76 -13.41 31.45
C GLY A 451 -56.18 -14.41 30.45
N THR A 452 -55.90 -15.63 30.85
CA THR A 452 -55.80 -16.86 30.02
C THR A 452 -57.23 -17.33 29.67
N PRO A 453 -57.57 -18.12 28.61
CA PRO A 453 -56.87 -19.34 28.18
C PRO A 453 -56.88 -19.68 26.66
N ALA A 454 -56.08 -20.69 26.33
CA ALA A 454 -56.12 -21.50 25.11
C ALA A 454 -57.44 -22.35 25.02
N PRO A 455 -57.81 -23.05 23.91
CA PRO A 455 -57.02 -24.18 23.42
C PRO A 455 -57.16 -24.58 21.91
N ARG A 456 -56.20 -25.39 21.45
CA ARG A 456 -56.26 -26.66 20.68
C ARG A 456 -56.81 -26.77 19.25
N GLN A 457 -55.98 -27.46 18.48
CA GLN A 457 -56.17 -28.64 17.58
C GLN A 457 -56.51 -28.31 16.13
N ASP A 458 -56.07 -28.97 15.10
CA ASP A 458 -55.40 -30.26 14.85
C ASP A 458 -54.87 -30.30 13.42
N ASP A 459 -53.87 -31.15 13.24
CA ASP A 459 -53.62 -32.05 12.10
C ASP A 459 -53.79 -31.61 10.64
N ASN A 460 -52.74 -31.63 9.82
CA ASN A 460 -52.55 -32.79 8.93
C ASN A 460 -51.27 -32.75 8.14
N ALA A 461 -50.70 -33.93 8.00
CA ALA A 461 -49.51 -34.30 7.29
C ALA A 461 -49.66 -34.14 5.76
N ALA A 462 -48.55 -33.85 5.08
CA ALA A 462 -48.11 -34.58 3.91
C ALA A 462 -46.73 -34.16 3.39
N ALA A 463 -45.89 -35.12 3.38
CA ALA A 463 -44.88 -35.51 2.36
C ALA A 463 -43.92 -34.45 1.80
N GLY A 464 -42.70 -34.69 2.15
CA GLY A 464 -41.52 -34.04 1.69
C GLY A 464 -41.12 -34.25 0.25
N THR A 465 -40.27 -33.34 -0.17
CA THR A 465 -39.26 -33.61 -1.19
C THR A 465 -37.97 -32.90 -0.78
N PRO A 466 -36.78 -33.50 -0.94
CA PRO A 466 -35.56 -32.94 -0.44
C PRO A 466 -35.10 -31.79 -1.36
N ARG A 467 -34.97 -30.60 -0.79
CA ARG A 467 -34.32 -29.45 -1.43
C ARG A 467 -32.85 -29.82 -1.74
N ARG A 468 -32.58 -30.01 -3.02
CA ARG A 468 -31.26 -30.06 -3.61
C ARG A 468 -30.42 -28.92 -3.07
N ARG A 469 -29.32 -29.22 -2.37
CA ARG A 469 -28.28 -28.27 -2.02
C ARG A 469 -27.78 -27.64 -3.32
N ARG A 470 -28.00 -26.34 -3.46
CA ARG A 470 -27.42 -25.52 -4.50
C ARG A 470 -25.92 -25.52 -4.24
N ALA A 471 -25.13 -26.10 -5.15
CA ALA A 471 -23.69 -26.00 -5.17
C ALA A 471 -23.33 -24.51 -5.17
N SER A 472 -22.51 -24.12 -4.22
CA SER A 472 -21.88 -22.80 -4.16
C SER A 472 -21.12 -22.59 -5.46
N ALA A 473 -21.35 -21.47 -6.12
CA ALA A 473 -20.61 -21.04 -7.30
C ALA A 473 -19.11 -20.96 -6.95
N PRO A 474 -18.22 -21.27 -7.90
CA PRO A 474 -16.77 -21.17 -7.66
C PRO A 474 -16.42 -19.72 -7.36
N VAL A 475 -15.82 -19.49 -6.18
CA VAL A 475 -15.25 -18.22 -5.77
C VAL A 475 -14.13 -17.91 -6.77
N LYS A 476 -14.25 -16.80 -7.49
CA LYS A 476 -13.17 -16.27 -8.32
C LYS A 476 -11.95 -16.06 -7.42
N PRO A 477 -10.75 -16.54 -7.81
CA PRO A 477 -9.55 -16.28 -7.04
C PRO A 477 -9.29 -14.76 -6.99
N GLU A 478 -9.15 -14.21 -5.78
CA GLU A 478 -8.71 -12.84 -5.60
C GLU A 478 -7.26 -12.70 -6.11
N PRO A 479 -6.93 -11.59 -6.77
CA PRO A 479 -5.57 -11.39 -7.29
C PRO A 479 -4.55 -11.39 -6.14
N VAL A 480 -3.50 -12.18 -6.32
CA VAL A 480 -2.34 -12.18 -5.43
C VAL A 480 -1.66 -10.82 -5.57
N ILE A 481 -1.50 -10.09 -4.48
CA ILE A 481 -0.74 -8.84 -4.48
C ILE A 481 0.75 -9.22 -4.37
N PRO A 482 1.57 -9.01 -5.40
CA PRO A 482 2.99 -9.25 -5.30
C PRO A 482 3.59 -8.29 -4.27
N LEU A 483 4.30 -8.83 -3.28
CA LEU A 483 4.97 -8.06 -2.22
C LEU A 483 6.13 -7.19 -2.76
N VAL A 484 6.46 -7.33 -4.05
CA VAL A 484 7.57 -6.63 -4.71
C VAL A 484 7.19 -5.25 -5.21
N HIS A 485 5.88 -4.98 -5.40
CA HIS A 485 5.42 -3.65 -5.80
C HIS A 485 4.82 -2.95 -4.58
N ALA A 486 5.43 -1.83 -4.21
CA ALA A 486 4.81 -0.90 -3.27
C ALA A 486 3.47 -0.42 -3.88
N PRO A 487 2.42 -0.20 -3.08
CA PRO A 487 1.14 0.32 -3.56
C PRO A 487 1.23 1.65 -4.32
N ASP A 488 2.38 2.32 -4.27
CA ASP A 488 2.67 3.64 -4.84
C ASP A 488 3.74 3.61 -5.95
N ASP A 489 4.08 2.43 -6.50
CA ASP A 489 4.96 2.39 -7.67
C ASP A 489 4.14 2.80 -8.91
N PRO A 490 4.40 3.97 -9.52
CA PRO A 490 3.68 4.44 -10.70
C PRO A 490 4.07 3.67 -11.94
N GLY A 491 4.29 2.40 -11.93
CA GLY A 491 4.62 1.58 -13.09
C GLY A 491 5.58 2.25 -14.10
N PRO A 492 6.31 1.55 -14.91
CA PRO A 492 7.18 2.18 -15.91
C PRO A 492 6.31 3.10 -16.77
N ALA A 493 6.68 4.39 -16.79
CA ALA A 493 6.07 5.37 -17.69
C ALA A 493 6.04 4.76 -19.10
N ALA A 494 4.87 4.77 -19.72
CA ALA A 494 4.74 4.35 -21.12
C ALA A 494 5.83 5.07 -21.88
N ILE A 495 6.75 4.31 -22.46
CA ILE A 495 7.76 4.82 -23.37
C ILE A 495 6.92 5.30 -24.56
N GLU A 496 6.71 6.61 -24.69
CA GLU A 496 6.27 7.21 -25.93
C GLU A 496 7.32 6.81 -26.97
N ASP A 497 6.88 6.06 -27.96
CA ASP A 497 7.67 5.60 -29.09
C ASP A 497 7.91 6.82 -30.02
N ASP A 498 8.85 7.66 -29.62
CA ASP A 498 9.32 8.78 -30.42
C ASP A 498 10.40 8.25 -31.37
N SER A 499 9.94 7.56 -32.43
CA SER A 499 10.78 7.19 -33.55
C SER A 499 11.07 8.42 -34.39
N PRO A 500 12.26 9.01 -34.35
CA PRO A 500 12.62 10.03 -35.32
C PRO A 500 12.86 9.37 -36.67
N ALA A 501 12.04 9.79 -37.62
CA ALA A 501 12.20 9.49 -39.04
C ALA A 501 13.66 9.72 -39.50
N MET A 502 14.23 8.70 -40.13
CA MET A 502 15.49 8.76 -40.84
C MET A 502 15.51 9.96 -41.80
N ARG A 503 16.38 10.92 -41.55
CA ARG A 503 17.00 11.74 -42.58
C ARG A 503 18.43 11.24 -42.76
N GLN A 504 18.64 10.59 -43.90
CA GLN A 504 19.95 10.44 -44.50
C GLN A 504 20.51 11.83 -44.82
N GLU A 505 21.67 12.16 -44.28
CA GLU A 505 22.61 13.03 -44.95
C GLU A 505 24.04 12.57 -44.70
N SER A 506 24.71 12.52 -45.80
CA SER A 506 26.03 12.00 -46.10
C SER A 506 27.16 12.88 -45.58
N THR A 507 28.30 12.19 -45.34
CA THR A 507 29.69 12.62 -45.59
C THR A 507 30.29 13.77 -44.80
N GLY A 508 31.41 13.45 -44.13
CA GLY A 508 32.43 14.43 -43.80
C GLY A 508 33.49 13.94 -42.84
N TRP A 509 34.52 13.30 -43.33
CA TRP A 509 35.79 13.06 -42.66
C TRP A 509 36.50 14.40 -42.33
N GLY A 510 37.14 14.50 -41.18
CA GLY A 510 38.20 15.50 -41.02
C GLY A 510 38.65 15.83 -39.58
N LYS A 511 39.71 15.20 -39.09
CA LYS A 511 40.86 15.73 -38.29
C LYS A 511 40.58 16.27 -36.89
N ILE A 512 41.06 15.62 -35.82
CA ILE A 512 42.44 15.53 -35.25
C ILE A 512 42.96 16.89 -34.70
N PHE A 513 43.30 16.86 -33.41
CA PHE A 513 44.18 17.73 -32.58
C PHE A 513 43.72 19.20 -32.39
N GLU A 514 43.38 19.57 -31.17
CA GLU A 514 44.25 20.25 -30.16
C GLU A 514 43.68 20.06 -28.75
#